data_94e583635c512c8e701583d3981bc4a4
#
_entry.id   94e583635c512c8e701583d3981bc4a4
#
_cell.length_a   1.000
_cell.length_b   1.000
_cell.length_c   1.000
_cell.angle_alpha   90.00
_cell.angle_beta   90.00
_cell.angle_gamma   90.00
#
_symmetry.space_group_name_H-M   'P 1'
#
loop_
_entity.id
_entity.type
_entity.pdbx_description
1 polymer ?
#
loop_
_entity_poly.entity_id
_entity_poly.type
_entity_poly.pdbx_seq_one_letter_code
_entity_poly.pdbx_strand_id
1 'polypeptide(L)'
;MKSLLLTLLLFASTLGAAAQTSLRRLKKAPAIEVTYQTFEKGRSTAPTLQLLADSTHALLLGQGEVQTILDFDSLLVRLRAELKGGEVISSRRPFRLNEGLVQPVGSGKLLGLPCSIYRMVLNSNTYEMWVTRSLPFRGTPQYQTGVPDGLVLKIVRNGDREVRATVLVPIVRPLDRQTFNVGRSLREPVFYHTLRQSRVETVRVFDQERVCFDGSRLPRPDSLMSERVYRCGGGSIILKKVRLPETAVDRQVFVELTQYSDGDAYDRTGSVFVVPTGKAQSFLDAIHDLKSVPSRRLGGKDFHALVSTPTYDAPLELMRFITGFGVRRCNSIEVPGQTWADSVFYKTEITDIAAALKGEVWVGAYVGNWDKDGHKLSLALKYYPGGPTADRLTLPLFNTVNYLEQAGQPYPDFLRTDSLTVPFHLDHDTPAATLVYLTTGHGGWGGGDEFNPKPNTIVLDGRPVISFIPWRDDCGTYRHQNPCSGNFDNGLSSSDLSRSNWCPATVTTPERIPLGALTAGDHVLTIKIPQGAPEGSSISYWCLSGTLVCE
;
A
#
# COMPACT_ATOMS: atom_id res chain seq x y z
N MET A 1 -66.34 -23.68 13.19
CA MET A 1 -65.88 -22.29 13.28
C MET A 1 -65.59 -21.79 14.70
N LYS A 2 -66.29 -22.19 15.74
CA LYS A 2 -66.03 -21.74 17.14
C LYS A 2 -64.75 -22.31 17.76
N SER A 3 -64.27 -23.48 17.34
CA SER A 3 -63.04 -24.11 17.87
C SER A 3 -61.75 -23.46 17.34
N LEU A 4 -61.75 -22.90 16.12
CA LEU A 4 -60.57 -22.26 15.50
C LEU A 4 -60.28 -20.86 16.09
N LEU A 5 -61.35 -20.14 16.55
CA LEU A 5 -61.19 -18.84 17.18
C LEU A 5 -60.59 -18.91 18.59
N LEU A 6 -60.90 -19.99 19.34
CA LEU A 6 -60.38 -20.18 20.69
C LEU A 6 -58.88 -20.51 20.68
N THR A 7 -58.40 -21.26 19.67
CA THR A 7 -56.98 -21.62 19.53
C THR A 7 -56.14 -20.41 19.11
N LEU A 8 -56.63 -19.52 18.25
CA LEU A 8 -55.95 -18.29 17.87
C LEU A 8 -55.86 -17.28 19.03
N LEU A 9 -56.88 -17.19 19.89
CA LEU A 9 -56.87 -16.34 21.09
C LEU A 9 -55.91 -16.86 22.17
N LEU A 10 -55.75 -18.17 22.34
CA LEU A 10 -54.78 -18.77 23.23
C LEU A 10 -53.31 -18.58 22.74
N PHE A 11 -53.09 -18.68 21.44
CA PHE A 11 -51.73 -18.40 20.85
C PHE A 11 -51.37 -16.93 20.95
N ALA A 12 -52.30 -16.00 20.72
CA ALA A 12 -52.05 -14.57 20.87
C ALA A 12 -51.84 -14.17 22.34
N SER A 13 -52.48 -14.81 23.30
CA SER A 13 -52.28 -14.57 24.74
C SER A 13 -50.96 -15.13 25.27
N THR A 14 -50.50 -16.26 24.75
CA THR A 14 -49.18 -16.85 25.15
C THR A 14 -48.03 -16.07 24.55
N LEU A 15 -48.13 -15.57 23.31
CA LEU A 15 -47.15 -14.68 22.71
C LEU A 15 -47.07 -13.33 23.42
N GLY A 16 -48.23 -12.76 23.81
CA GLY A 16 -48.30 -11.53 24.59
C GLY A 16 -47.71 -11.68 25.98
N ALA A 17 -47.96 -12.80 26.67
CA ALA A 17 -47.42 -13.09 27.99
C ALA A 17 -45.91 -13.35 27.95
N ALA A 18 -45.40 -14.05 26.93
CA ALA A 18 -43.96 -14.27 26.74
C ALA A 18 -43.23 -12.96 26.42
N ALA A 19 -43.79 -12.09 25.58
CA ALA A 19 -43.23 -10.78 25.27
C ALA A 19 -43.24 -9.84 26.48
N GLN A 20 -44.30 -9.83 27.30
CA GLN A 20 -44.36 -9.07 28.57
C GLN A 20 -43.37 -9.59 29.62
N THR A 21 -43.18 -10.89 29.70
CA THR A 21 -42.18 -11.51 30.61
C THR A 21 -40.75 -11.14 30.20
N SER A 22 -40.47 -11.10 28.90
CA SER A 22 -39.19 -10.66 28.30
C SER A 22 -38.89 -9.19 28.62
N LEU A 23 -39.85 -8.28 28.41
CA LEU A 23 -39.71 -6.85 28.71
C LEU A 23 -39.54 -6.57 30.21
N ARG A 24 -40.19 -7.34 31.08
CA ARG A 24 -40.05 -7.23 32.54
C ARG A 24 -38.65 -7.67 33.00
N ARG A 25 -38.08 -8.67 32.34
CA ARG A 25 -36.68 -9.11 32.61
C ARG A 25 -35.68 -8.05 32.14
N LEU A 26 -35.87 -7.46 30.99
CA LEU A 26 -34.98 -6.38 30.47
C LEU A 26 -34.95 -5.17 31.42
N LYS A 27 -36.13 -4.75 31.96
CA LYS A 27 -36.21 -3.61 32.91
C LYS A 27 -35.50 -3.85 34.25
N LYS A 28 -35.34 -5.11 34.64
CA LYS A 28 -34.71 -5.50 35.92
C LYS A 28 -33.26 -5.96 35.78
N ALA A 29 -32.75 -6.12 34.58
CA ALA A 29 -31.39 -6.54 34.34
C ALA A 29 -30.39 -5.44 34.73
N PRO A 30 -29.21 -5.78 35.25
CA PRO A 30 -28.15 -4.81 35.53
C PRO A 30 -27.49 -4.28 34.24
N ALA A 31 -27.53 -5.02 33.12
CA ALA A 31 -27.00 -4.64 31.86
C ALA A 31 -27.78 -5.30 30.70
N ILE A 32 -27.54 -4.83 29.48
CA ILE A 32 -28.16 -5.34 28.26
C ILE A 32 -27.11 -5.53 27.16
N GLU A 33 -27.31 -6.55 26.34
CA GLU A 33 -26.65 -6.69 25.04
C GLU A 33 -27.64 -6.35 23.94
N VAL A 34 -27.24 -5.50 22.99
CA VAL A 34 -28.01 -5.10 21.83
C VAL A 34 -27.25 -5.50 20.57
N THR A 35 -27.87 -6.31 19.73
CA THR A 35 -27.34 -6.65 18.41
C THR A 35 -27.98 -5.74 17.37
N TYR A 36 -27.13 -5.05 16.59
CA TYR A 36 -27.55 -4.20 15.48
C TYR A 36 -27.18 -4.80 14.14
N GLN A 37 -28.02 -4.62 13.15
CA GLN A 37 -27.80 -4.98 11.77
C GLN A 37 -27.86 -3.73 10.88
N THR A 38 -26.96 -3.63 9.91
CA THR A 38 -26.96 -2.56 8.90
C THR A 38 -27.78 -3.01 7.69
N PHE A 39 -28.59 -2.09 7.15
CA PHE A 39 -29.36 -2.28 5.93
C PHE A 39 -29.08 -1.12 4.98
N GLU A 40 -29.03 -1.40 3.70
CA GLU A 40 -28.93 -0.42 2.64
C GLU A 40 -30.01 -0.71 1.60
N LYS A 41 -30.89 0.28 1.38
CA LYS A 41 -32.08 0.12 0.53
C LYS A 41 -32.89 -1.15 0.88
N GLY A 42 -33.02 -1.44 2.18
CA GLY A 42 -33.75 -2.59 2.69
C GLY A 42 -33.02 -3.94 2.65
N ARG A 43 -31.83 -4.02 2.07
CA ARG A 43 -31.02 -5.24 2.06
C ARG A 43 -30.00 -5.23 3.20
N SER A 44 -29.88 -6.34 3.92
CA SER A 44 -28.85 -6.51 4.93
C SER A 44 -27.46 -6.42 4.28
N THR A 45 -26.64 -5.52 4.82
CA THR A 45 -25.26 -5.31 4.38
C THR A 45 -24.36 -5.43 5.57
N ALA A 46 -23.15 -5.50 5.59
CA ALA A 46 -22.20 -5.46 6.69
C ALA A 46 -22.56 -6.38 7.88
N PRO A 47 -21.59 -6.78 8.62
CA PRO A 47 -21.74 -7.59 9.80
C PRO A 47 -22.48 -6.87 10.93
N THR A 48 -22.96 -7.65 11.88
CA THR A 48 -23.66 -7.18 13.07
C THR A 48 -22.73 -6.39 13.99
N LEU A 49 -23.25 -5.31 14.60
CA LEU A 49 -22.62 -4.57 15.68
C LEU A 49 -23.23 -5.03 17.02
N GLN A 50 -22.42 -5.11 18.06
CA GLN A 50 -22.90 -5.41 19.41
C GLN A 50 -22.66 -4.21 20.31
N LEU A 51 -23.62 -3.91 21.16
CA LEU A 51 -23.53 -2.91 22.22
C LEU A 51 -23.82 -3.57 23.54
N LEU A 52 -22.88 -3.52 24.48
CA LEU A 52 -23.10 -3.87 25.88
C LEU A 52 -23.34 -2.57 26.65
N ALA A 53 -24.47 -2.45 27.36
CA ALA A 53 -24.81 -1.23 28.06
C ALA A 53 -25.38 -1.49 29.45
N ASP A 54 -25.04 -0.61 30.39
CA ASP A 54 -25.68 -0.45 31.67
C ASP A 54 -26.26 0.98 31.80
N SER A 55 -26.53 1.47 33.01
CA SER A 55 -27.06 2.82 33.26
C SER A 55 -26.00 3.91 33.06
N THR A 56 -24.71 3.57 33.16
CA THR A 56 -23.58 4.51 33.24
C THR A 56 -22.58 4.38 32.09
N HIS A 57 -22.53 3.20 31.46
CA HIS A 57 -21.57 2.91 30.39
C HIS A 57 -22.24 2.18 29.23
N ALA A 58 -21.69 2.38 28.05
CA ALA A 58 -21.95 1.54 26.90
C ALA A 58 -20.65 1.22 26.15
N LEU A 59 -20.42 -0.07 25.86
CA LEU A 59 -19.31 -0.57 25.08
C LEU A 59 -19.81 -1.02 23.73
N LEU A 60 -19.38 -0.35 22.67
CA LEU A 60 -19.66 -0.72 21.29
C LEU A 60 -18.55 -1.64 20.76
N LEU A 61 -18.92 -2.87 20.48
CA LEU A 61 -18.09 -3.89 19.87
C LEU A 61 -18.37 -3.91 18.37
N GLY A 62 -17.48 -3.33 17.58
CA GLY A 62 -17.50 -3.41 16.11
C GLY A 62 -16.57 -4.52 15.60
N GLN A 63 -16.51 -4.68 14.27
CA GLN A 63 -15.55 -5.60 13.64
C GLN A 63 -14.11 -5.06 13.57
N GLY A 64 -13.88 -3.84 14.04
CA GLY A 64 -12.57 -3.22 14.04
C GLY A 64 -11.80 -3.46 15.35
N GLU A 65 -10.52 -3.17 15.31
CA GLU A 65 -9.61 -3.28 16.46
C GLU A 65 -9.88 -2.21 17.53
N VAL A 66 -10.67 -1.18 17.22
CA VAL A 66 -10.98 -0.08 18.12
C VAL A 66 -12.36 -0.29 18.75
N GLN A 67 -12.35 -0.43 20.07
CA GLN A 67 -13.56 -0.46 20.88
C GLN A 67 -13.94 0.97 21.27
N THR A 68 -15.23 1.28 21.28
CA THR A 68 -15.76 2.57 21.71
C THR A 68 -16.52 2.41 23.02
N ILE A 69 -16.13 3.14 24.04
CA ILE A 69 -16.78 3.19 25.33
C ILE A 69 -17.42 4.57 25.50
N LEU A 70 -18.70 4.60 25.78
CA LEU A 70 -19.42 5.79 26.20
C LEU A 70 -19.52 5.77 27.73
N ASP A 71 -18.94 6.75 28.38
CA ASP A 71 -18.96 6.93 29.83
C ASP A 71 -19.93 8.11 30.11
N PHE A 72 -21.13 7.79 30.58
CA PHE A 72 -22.20 8.76 30.80
C PHE A 72 -22.06 9.54 32.12
N ASP A 73 -21.25 9.04 33.05
CA ASP A 73 -20.96 9.75 34.30
C ASP A 73 -19.94 10.86 34.10
N SER A 74 -18.90 10.60 33.31
CA SER A 74 -17.87 11.60 32.96
C SER A 74 -18.15 12.36 31.66
N LEU A 75 -19.19 11.98 30.92
CA LEU A 75 -19.53 12.50 29.60
C LEU A 75 -18.36 12.41 28.60
N LEU A 76 -17.69 11.26 28.57
CA LEU A 76 -16.55 10.99 27.70
C LEU A 76 -16.81 9.82 26.73
N VAL A 77 -16.47 10.02 25.48
CA VAL A 77 -16.18 8.91 24.55
C VAL A 77 -14.74 8.50 24.76
N ARG A 78 -14.52 7.22 24.99
CA ARG A 78 -13.19 6.63 25.07
C ARG A 78 -13.02 5.62 23.93
N LEU A 79 -12.00 5.81 23.12
CA LEU A 79 -11.55 4.83 22.14
C LEU A 79 -10.50 3.95 22.83
N ARG A 80 -10.59 2.65 22.67
CA ARG A 80 -9.67 1.68 23.25
C ARG A 80 -9.20 0.70 22.19
N ALA A 81 -7.91 0.39 22.19
CA ALA A 81 -7.34 -0.66 21.34
C ALA A 81 -6.19 -1.35 22.07
N GLU A 82 -5.95 -2.59 21.69
CA GLU A 82 -4.80 -3.37 22.13
C GLU A 82 -3.75 -3.41 21.01
N LEU A 83 -2.52 -3.03 21.32
CA LEU A 83 -1.40 -3.10 20.40
C LEU A 83 -0.94 -4.56 20.20
N LYS A 84 -0.21 -4.84 19.13
CA LYS A 84 0.32 -6.18 18.82
C LYS A 84 1.14 -6.79 19.98
N GLY A 85 1.72 -5.96 20.86
CA GLY A 85 2.48 -6.38 22.04
C GLY A 85 1.65 -6.54 23.34
N GLY A 86 0.31 -6.45 23.27
CA GLY A 86 -0.57 -6.58 24.43
C GLY A 86 -0.77 -5.29 25.26
N GLU A 87 -0.04 -4.20 24.95
CA GLU A 87 -0.26 -2.90 25.58
C GLU A 87 -1.63 -2.35 25.18
N VAL A 88 -2.43 -1.91 26.14
CA VAL A 88 -3.70 -1.23 25.89
C VAL A 88 -3.47 0.28 25.81
N ILE A 89 -3.95 0.88 24.75
CA ILE A 89 -3.96 2.34 24.54
C ILE A 89 -5.39 2.86 24.41
N SER A 90 -5.57 4.13 24.75
CA SER A 90 -6.86 4.80 24.62
C SER A 90 -6.73 6.23 24.13
N SER A 91 -7.85 6.76 23.65
CA SER A 91 -8.05 8.19 23.45
C SER A 91 -9.39 8.59 24.03
N ARG A 92 -9.54 9.85 24.42
CA ARG A 92 -10.77 10.37 25.01
C ARG A 92 -11.14 11.72 24.42
N ARG A 93 -12.45 11.94 24.27
CA ARG A 93 -13.03 13.22 23.92
C ARG A 93 -14.35 13.44 24.68
N PRO A 94 -14.70 14.67 25.02
CA PRO A 94 -15.99 14.95 25.64
C PRO A 94 -17.13 14.77 24.65
N PHE A 95 -18.33 14.48 25.15
CA PHE A 95 -19.58 14.60 24.41
C PHE A 95 -20.61 15.35 25.23
N ARG A 96 -21.68 15.82 24.59
CA ARG A 96 -22.83 16.41 25.25
C ARG A 96 -24.05 15.56 24.97
N LEU A 97 -24.84 15.26 25.99
CA LEU A 97 -26.10 14.55 25.81
C LEU A 97 -27.07 15.40 24.96
N ASN A 98 -27.74 14.72 24.05
CA ASN A 98 -28.71 15.29 23.13
C ASN A 98 -28.17 16.40 22.20
N GLU A 99 -26.86 16.55 22.06
CA GLU A 99 -26.27 17.52 21.14
C GLU A 99 -26.77 17.25 19.71
N GLY A 100 -27.28 18.29 19.06
CA GLY A 100 -27.88 18.21 17.70
C GLY A 100 -29.29 17.61 17.64
N LEU A 101 -29.79 17.05 18.74
CA LEU A 101 -31.17 16.56 18.85
C LEU A 101 -32.07 17.66 19.41
N VAL A 102 -32.96 18.17 18.59
CA VAL A 102 -33.90 19.22 19.00
C VAL A 102 -35.14 18.59 19.68
N GLN A 103 -36.32 18.78 19.15
CA GLN A 103 -37.55 18.17 19.61
C GLN A 103 -37.81 16.84 18.87
N PRO A 104 -38.46 15.84 19.48
CA PRO A 104 -38.86 14.65 18.76
C PRO A 104 -39.86 15.04 17.64
N VAL A 105 -39.59 14.54 16.43
CA VAL A 105 -40.45 14.76 15.23
C VAL A 105 -41.52 13.69 15.08
N GLY A 106 -41.51 12.66 15.91
CA GLY A 106 -42.47 11.57 15.89
C GLY A 106 -42.23 10.55 16.99
N SER A 107 -43.02 9.51 16.98
CA SER A 107 -42.90 8.35 17.86
C SER A 107 -43.18 7.06 17.10
N GLY A 108 -42.66 5.96 17.62
CA GLY A 108 -42.82 4.63 17.03
C GLY A 108 -42.56 3.52 18.04
N LYS A 109 -42.63 2.28 17.59
CA LYS A 109 -42.23 1.10 18.39
C LYS A 109 -41.20 0.26 17.63
N LEU A 110 -40.18 -0.19 18.32
CA LEU A 110 -39.20 -1.15 17.81
C LEU A 110 -38.90 -2.20 18.88
N LEU A 111 -38.93 -3.47 18.49
CA LEU A 111 -38.78 -4.63 19.42
C LEU A 111 -39.71 -4.54 20.63
N GLY A 112 -40.94 -4.05 20.43
CA GLY A 112 -41.95 -3.85 21.47
C GLY A 112 -41.73 -2.65 22.39
N LEU A 113 -40.67 -1.88 22.22
CA LEU A 113 -40.30 -0.71 23.03
C LEU A 113 -40.78 0.58 22.36
N PRO A 114 -41.42 1.51 23.09
CA PRO A 114 -41.77 2.82 22.58
C PRO A 114 -40.50 3.65 22.36
N CYS A 115 -40.43 4.36 21.23
CA CYS A 115 -39.32 5.21 20.85
C CYS A 115 -39.82 6.62 20.50
N SER A 116 -39.06 7.64 20.91
CA SER A 116 -39.12 8.98 20.33
C SER A 116 -38.22 9.04 19.11
N ILE A 117 -38.68 9.68 18.04
CA ILE A 117 -37.95 9.83 16.78
C ILE A 117 -37.43 11.25 16.70
N TYR A 118 -36.12 11.40 16.59
CA TYR A 118 -35.43 12.69 16.42
C TYR A 118 -34.89 12.79 15.00
N ARG A 119 -34.91 14.00 14.45
CA ARG A 119 -34.28 14.29 13.15
C ARG A 119 -33.18 15.32 13.36
N MET A 120 -32.05 15.10 12.71
CA MET A 120 -30.90 16.02 12.70
C MET A 120 -30.25 16.04 11.32
N VAL A 121 -29.53 17.13 11.03
CA VAL A 121 -28.68 17.27 9.84
C VAL A 121 -27.23 17.38 10.31
N LEU A 122 -26.37 16.51 9.78
CA LEU A 122 -24.94 16.51 10.07
C LEU A 122 -24.18 16.29 8.77
N ASN A 123 -23.25 17.20 8.45
CA ASN A 123 -22.45 17.13 7.22
C ASN A 123 -23.30 16.86 5.97
N SER A 124 -24.35 17.66 5.78
CA SER A 124 -25.32 17.56 4.66
C SER A 124 -26.13 16.26 4.59
N ASN A 125 -26.03 15.37 5.58
CA ASN A 125 -26.86 14.18 5.67
C ASN A 125 -27.98 14.38 6.69
N THR A 126 -29.17 13.87 6.35
CA THR A 126 -30.29 13.80 7.27
C THR A 126 -30.26 12.48 8.02
N TYR A 127 -30.37 12.55 9.34
CA TYR A 127 -30.44 11.38 10.22
C TYR A 127 -31.76 11.36 10.97
N GLU A 128 -32.40 10.20 11.05
CA GLU A 128 -33.47 9.90 11.98
C GLU A 128 -32.98 8.93 13.03
N MET A 129 -33.19 9.26 14.31
CA MET A 129 -32.70 8.49 15.46
C MET A 129 -33.91 8.08 16.33
N TRP A 130 -34.06 6.77 16.52
CA TRP A 130 -35.14 6.18 17.33
C TRP A 130 -34.60 5.84 18.71
N VAL A 131 -35.04 6.56 19.72
CA VAL A 131 -34.51 6.49 21.09
C VAL A 131 -35.57 6.00 22.03
N THR A 132 -35.28 4.92 22.78
CA THR A 132 -36.14 4.47 23.88
C THR A 132 -35.58 4.92 25.24
N ARG A 133 -36.49 5.37 26.13
CA ARG A 133 -36.25 5.68 27.53
C ARG A 133 -37.00 4.74 28.46
N SER A 134 -37.66 3.70 27.92
CA SER A 134 -38.40 2.73 28.69
C SER A 134 -37.52 1.68 29.40
N LEU A 135 -36.22 1.67 29.09
CA LEU A 135 -35.19 0.86 29.74
C LEU A 135 -34.19 1.77 30.47
N PRO A 136 -33.55 1.30 31.56
CA PRO A 136 -32.56 2.09 32.30
C PRO A 136 -31.20 2.21 31.63
N PHE A 137 -31.08 1.76 30.36
CA PHE A 137 -29.82 1.69 29.64
C PHE A 137 -29.64 2.89 28.71
N ARG A 138 -28.41 3.28 28.48
CA ARG A 138 -28.00 4.34 27.55
C ARG A 138 -27.02 3.80 26.53
N GLY A 139 -27.06 4.30 25.30
CA GLY A 139 -26.11 3.90 24.27
C GLY A 139 -26.58 4.16 22.85
N THR A 140 -25.64 4.16 21.92
CA THR A 140 -25.89 4.35 20.49
C THR A 140 -24.93 3.50 19.67
N PRO A 141 -25.36 2.94 18.52
CA PRO A 141 -24.47 2.21 17.62
C PRO A 141 -23.51 3.13 16.85
N GLN A 142 -23.79 4.44 16.83
CA GLN A 142 -22.99 5.44 16.10
C GLN A 142 -22.89 6.74 16.92
N TYR A 143 -21.90 6.82 17.80
CA TYR A 143 -21.72 8.00 18.68
C TYR A 143 -21.39 9.29 17.91
N GLN A 144 -20.87 9.19 16.67
CA GLN A 144 -20.55 10.33 15.81
C GLN A 144 -21.81 11.10 15.37
N THR A 145 -22.96 10.46 15.37
CA THR A 145 -24.26 11.09 15.04
C THR A 145 -24.94 11.70 16.24
N GLY A 146 -24.27 11.74 17.39
CA GLY A 146 -24.81 12.24 18.65
C GLY A 146 -25.12 11.12 19.65
N VAL A 147 -25.10 11.49 20.92
CA VAL A 147 -25.34 10.58 22.05
C VAL A 147 -26.59 11.07 22.79
N PRO A 148 -27.77 10.45 22.57
CA PRO A 148 -29.00 10.82 23.27
C PRO A 148 -29.00 10.30 24.71
N ASP A 149 -29.80 10.95 25.55
CA ASP A 149 -30.14 10.41 26.86
C ASP A 149 -31.20 9.30 26.72
N GLY A 150 -30.73 8.07 26.52
CA GLY A 150 -31.50 6.86 26.29
C GLY A 150 -30.76 5.85 25.41
N LEU A 151 -31.45 4.76 25.09
CA LEU A 151 -30.91 3.72 24.23
C LEU A 151 -31.40 3.91 22.79
N VAL A 152 -30.49 4.06 21.85
CA VAL A 152 -30.79 4.17 20.42
C VAL A 152 -31.05 2.78 19.86
N LEU A 153 -32.23 2.55 19.35
CA LEU A 153 -32.60 1.29 18.70
C LEU A 153 -32.48 1.32 17.17
N LYS A 154 -32.47 2.52 16.56
CA LYS A 154 -32.39 2.65 15.09
C LYS A 154 -31.86 4.02 14.71
N ILE A 155 -30.98 4.04 13.70
CA ILE A 155 -30.52 5.24 13.01
C ILE A 155 -30.76 5.04 11.53
N VAL A 156 -31.39 6.03 10.86
CA VAL A 156 -31.59 6.05 9.41
C VAL A 156 -30.87 7.27 8.84
N ARG A 157 -30.01 7.08 7.85
CA ARG A 157 -29.34 8.15 7.11
C ARG A 157 -29.95 8.28 5.73
N ASN A 158 -30.35 9.50 5.38
CA ASN A 158 -30.92 9.87 4.07
C ASN A 158 -32.10 8.99 3.61
N GLY A 159 -32.77 8.29 4.54
CA GLY A 159 -33.91 7.43 4.24
C GLY A 159 -33.58 6.05 3.65
N ASP A 160 -32.33 5.76 3.31
CA ASP A 160 -31.91 4.55 2.58
C ASP A 160 -30.92 3.66 3.31
N ARG A 161 -30.15 4.21 4.24
CA ARG A 161 -29.18 3.45 5.05
C ARG A 161 -29.59 3.42 6.51
N GLU A 162 -29.78 2.22 7.02
CA GLU A 162 -30.33 1.99 8.36
C GLU A 162 -29.38 1.12 9.19
N VAL A 163 -29.14 1.51 10.46
CA VAL A 163 -28.57 0.65 11.51
C VAL A 163 -29.66 0.41 12.52
N ARG A 164 -30.13 -0.83 12.68
CA ARG A 164 -31.29 -1.17 13.48
C ARG A 164 -31.00 -2.30 14.44
N ALA A 165 -31.43 -2.16 15.71
CA ALA A 165 -31.43 -3.22 16.69
C ALA A 165 -32.35 -4.35 16.23
N THR A 166 -31.84 -5.58 16.26
CA THR A 166 -32.56 -6.80 15.87
C THR A 166 -32.78 -7.72 17.07
N VAL A 167 -31.88 -7.68 18.07
CA VAL A 167 -31.98 -8.52 19.27
C VAL A 167 -31.63 -7.69 20.51
N LEU A 168 -32.35 -7.94 21.61
CA LEU A 168 -32.09 -7.41 22.94
C LEU A 168 -31.97 -8.58 23.91
N VAL A 169 -30.84 -8.73 24.58
CA VAL A 169 -30.58 -9.79 25.55
C VAL A 169 -30.28 -9.19 26.92
N PRO A 170 -31.05 -9.53 28.01
CA PRO A 170 -30.70 -9.08 29.35
C PRO A 170 -29.45 -9.79 29.83
N ILE A 171 -28.49 -9.05 30.36
CA ILE A 171 -27.29 -9.57 31.02
C ILE A 171 -27.59 -9.64 32.51
N VAL A 172 -27.41 -10.84 33.09
CA VAL A 172 -27.78 -11.12 34.50
C VAL A 172 -26.72 -10.70 35.51
N ARG A 173 -25.51 -10.34 35.05
CA ARG A 173 -24.41 -9.86 35.88
C ARG A 173 -24.04 -8.43 35.47
N PRO A 174 -23.58 -7.57 36.41
CA PRO A 174 -23.02 -6.28 36.05
C PRO A 174 -21.85 -6.44 35.08
N LEU A 175 -21.64 -5.44 34.24
CA LEU A 175 -20.47 -5.40 33.33
C LEU A 175 -19.20 -5.33 34.20
N ASP A 176 -18.20 -6.14 33.82
CA ASP A 176 -16.92 -6.15 34.52
C ASP A 176 -16.19 -4.83 34.29
N ARG A 177 -15.73 -4.20 35.38
CA ARG A 177 -14.94 -2.96 35.31
C ARG A 177 -13.63 -3.12 34.54
N GLN A 178 -13.07 -4.33 34.46
CA GLN A 178 -11.88 -4.59 33.62
C GLN A 178 -12.19 -4.42 32.11
N THR A 179 -13.43 -4.63 31.70
CA THR A 179 -13.88 -4.36 30.33
C THR A 179 -13.67 -2.90 29.94
N PHE A 180 -13.65 -2.00 30.92
CA PHE A 180 -13.43 -0.57 30.73
C PHE A 180 -12.01 -0.10 31.02
N ASN A 181 -11.04 -1.03 31.21
CA ASN A 181 -9.62 -0.66 31.33
C ASN A 181 -9.16 0.03 30.03
N VAL A 182 -8.75 1.26 30.18
CA VAL A 182 -8.41 2.13 29.04
C VAL A 182 -6.91 2.23 28.76
N GLY A 183 -6.05 1.65 29.61
CA GLY A 183 -4.60 1.68 29.44
C GLY A 183 -4.03 3.10 29.33
N ARG A 184 -2.95 3.24 28.56
CA ARG A 184 -2.27 4.53 28.31
C ARG A 184 -3.11 5.47 27.46
N SER A 185 -3.39 6.67 27.96
CA SER A 185 -4.19 7.67 27.26
C SER A 185 -3.34 8.51 26.29
N LEU A 186 -3.79 8.65 25.07
CA LEU A 186 -3.15 9.38 23.96
C LEU A 186 -4.13 10.40 23.36
N ARG A 187 -3.62 11.43 22.69
CA ARG A 187 -4.45 12.28 21.83
C ARG A 187 -4.93 11.45 20.62
N GLU A 188 -6.12 11.69 20.13
CA GLU A 188 -6.76 10.86 19.10
C GLU A 188 -5.89 10.64 17.83
N PRO A 189 -5.24 11.66 17.24
CA PRO A 189 -4.34 11.42 16.12
C PRO A 189 -3.16 10.50 16.46
N VAL A 190 -2.59 10.65 17.66
CA VAL A 190 -1.48 9.82 18.14
C VAL A 190 -1.95 8.40 18.43
N PHE A 191 -3.17 8.23 18.95
CA PHE A 191 -3.79 6.93 19.18
C PHE A 191 -3.88 6.11 17.89
N TYR A 192 -4.48 6.66 16.83
CA TYR A 192 -4.61 5.96 15.56
C TYR A 192 -3.25 5.71 14.88
N HIS A 193 -2.33 6.67 14.99
CA HIS A 193 -0.97 6.49 14.49
C HIS A 193 -0.26 5.34 15.22
N THR A 194 -0.28 5.32 16.56
CA THR A 194 0.36 4.29 17.38
C THR A 194 -0.24 2.91 17.09
N LEU A 195 -1.57 2.82 17.00
CA LEU A 195 -2.25 1.56 16.67
C LEU A 195 -1.80 1.04 15.30
N ARG A 196 -1.82 1.91 14.28
CA ARG A 196 -1.38 1.53 12.92
C ARG A 196 0.08 1.10 12.90
N GLN A 197 0.97 1.84 13.56
CA GLN A 197 2.39 1.50 13.64
C GLN A 197 2.63 0.16 14.34
N SER A 198 1.85 -0.19 15.35
CA SER A 198 1.98 -1.49 16.03
C SER A 198 1.63 -2.69 15.12
N ARG A 199 0.90 -2.46 14.03
CA ARG A 199 0.50 -3.48 13.05
C ARG A 199 1.42 -3.56 11.84
N VAL A 200 2.35 -2.61 11.72
CA VAL A 200 3.32 -2.62 10.62
C VAL A 200 4.34 -3.71 10.85
N GLU A 201 4.45 -4.61 9.89
CA GLU A 201 5.53 -5.58 9.82
C GLU A 201 6.66 -4.99 8.97
N THR A 202 7.89 -5.04 9.48
CA THR A 202 9.06 -4.47 8.80
C THR A 202 10.11 -5.54 8.61
N VAL A 203 10.47 -5.80 7.37
CA VAL A 203 11.60 -6.65 7.00
C VAL A 203 12.76 -5.74 6.60
N ARG A 204 13.80 -5.67 7.44
CA ARG A 204 15.04 -4.95 7.13
C ARG A 204 15.92 -5.82 6.24
N VAL A 205 16.22 -5.32 5.04
CA VAL A 205 17.05 -6.04 4.05
C VAL A 205 18.50 -5.63 4.19
N PHE A 206 18.76 -4.32 4.06
CA PHE A 206 20.09 -3.74 4.18
C PHE A 206 20.12 -2.67 5.27
N ASP A 207 21.27 -2.54 5.93
CA ASP A 207 21.53 -1.50 6.93
C ASP A 207 22.92 -0.90 6.71
N GLN A 208 22.97 0.30 6.12
CA GLN A 208 24.21 1.02 5.76
C GLN A 208 25.16 0.19 4.88
N GLU A 209 24.61 -0.70 4.04
CA GLU A 209 25.42 -1.53 3.15
C GLU A 209 26.03 -0.70 2.02
N ARG A 210 27.31 -0.89 1.81
CA ARG A 210 28.09 -0.14 0.83
C ARG A 210 27.92 -0.70 -0.58
N VAL A 211 27.66 0.18 -1.54
CA VAL A 211 27.64 -0.09 -2.99
C VAL A 211 28.70 0.79 -3.64
N CYS A 212 29.77 0.18 -4.17
CA CYS A 212 30.88 0.90 -4.82
C CYS A 212 31.58 -0.01 -5.82
N PHE A 213 32.26 0.58 -6.81
CA PHE A 213 33.04 -0.17 -7.79
C PHE A 213 34.34 -0.70 -7.15
N ASP A 214 34.38 -2.00 -6.81
CA ASP A 214 35.49 -2.64 -6.11
C ASP A 214 35.93 -3.98 -6.75
N GLY A 215 35.35 -4.34 -7.90
CA GLY A 215 35.62 -5.59 -8.60
C GLY A 215 34.98 -6.84 -8.00
N SER A 216 34.06 -6.68 -7.04
CA SER A 216 33.36 -7.79 -6.38
C SER A 216 32.62 -8.69 -7.36
N ARG A 217 32.72 -10.00 -7.14
CA ARG A 217 32.05 -11.04 -7.92
C ARG A 217 31.17 -11.91 -7.04
N LEU A 218 30.03 -12.34 -7.58
CA LEU A 218 29.14 -13.28 -6.90
C LEU A 218 29.83 -14.67 -6.83
N PRO A 219 29.85 -15.32 -5.66
CA PRO A 219 30.17 -16.74 -5.57
C PRO A 219 29.18 -17.60 -6.39
N ARG A 220 29.48 -18.89 -6.54
CA ARG A 220 28.55 -19.79 -7.23
C ARG A 220 27.16 -19.78 -6.57
N PRO A 221 26.06 -19.77 -7.34
CA PRO A 221 24.71 -19.65 -6.78
C PRO A 221 24.37 -20.72 -5.73
N ASP A 222 24.88 -21.94 -5.88
CA ASP A 222 24.67 -23.08 -4.96
C ASP A 222 25.40 -22.93 -3.60
N SER A 223 26.35 -22.01 -3.50
CA SER A 223 27.11 -21.72 -2.26
C SER A 223 26.54 -20.54 -1.47
N LEU A 224 25.47 -19.91 -1.93
CA LEU A 224 24.92 -18.71 -1.31
C LEU A 224 24.04 -19.06 -0.10
N MET A 225 24.27 -18.33 1.01
CA MET A 225 23.54 -18.52 2.28
C MET A 225 22.50 -17.41 2.49
N SER A 226 21.42 -17.75 3.18
CA SER A 226 20.43 -16.77 3.64
C SER A 226 21.04 -15.78 4.64
N GLU A 227 20.46 -14.60 4.73
CA GLU A 227 20.81 -13.49 5.62
C GLU A 227 22.24 -12.91 5.45
N ARG A 228 23.04 -13.44 4.55
CA ARG A 228 24.34 -12.89 4.20
C ARG A 228 24.22 -11.89 3.05
N VAL A 229 24.90 -10.75 3.16
CA VAL A 229 25.01 -9.77 2.08
C VAL A 229 26.16 -10.18 1.14
N TYR A 230 25.87 -10.18 -0.16
CA TYR A 230 26.82 -10.43 -1.23
C TYR A 230 26.96 -9.19 -2.11
N ARG A 231 28.18 -8.88 -2.51
CA ARG A 231 28.47 -7.88 -3.52
C ARG A 231 28.82 -8.55 -4.82
N CYS A 232 28.36 -7.98 -5.91
CA CYS A 232 28.59 -8.50 -7.26
C CYS A 232 28.44 -7.40 -8.31
N GLY A 233 28.53 -7.77 -9.60
CA GLY A 233 28.50 -6.79 -10.66
C GLY A 233 29.57 -5.72 -10.50
N GLY A 234 30.82 -6.11 -10.21
CA GLY A 234 31.89 -5.17 -9.93
C GLY A 234 31.74 -4.38 -8.62
N GLY A 235 30.75 -4.71 -7.77
CA GLY A 235 30.39 -4.00 -6.55
C GLY A 235 29.17 -3.06 -6.69
N SER A 236 28.65 -2.91 -7.92
CA SER A 236 27.46 -2.08 -8.19
C SER A 236 26.15 -2.70 -7.69
N ILE A 237 26.14 -3.97 -7.35
CA ILE A 237 24.99 -4.73 -6.85
C ILE A 237 25.30 -5.29 -5.47
N ILE A 238 24.34 -5.16 -4.55
CA ILE A 238 24.28 -5.90 -3.30
C ILE A 238 23.06 -6.80 -3.32
N LEU A 239 23.21 -8.03 -2.82
CA LEU A 239 22.17 -9.07 -2.77
C LEU A 239 22.08 -9.67 -1.37
N LYS A 240 20.87 -9.94 -0.91
CA LYS A 240 20.61 -10.67 0.32
C LYS A 240 19.38 -11.54 0.17
N LYS A 241 19.46 -12.79 0.61
CA LYS A 241 18.29 -13.67 0.71
C LYS A 241 17.62 -13.42 2.05
N VAL A 242 16.36 -13.03 2.01
CA VAL A 242 15.56 -12.70 3.20
C VAL A 242 14.25 -13.47 3.21
N ARG A 243 13.69 -13.65 4.40
CA ARG A 243 12.35 -14.22 4.54
C ARG A 243 11.32 -13.12 4.64
N LEU A 244 10.38 -13.10 3.69
CA LEU A 244 9.23 -12.22 3.65
C LEU A 244 7.98 -12.92 4.21
N PRO A 245 6.92 -12.16 4.57
CA PRO A 245 5.63 -12.74 4.95
C PRO A 245 5.09 -13.69 3.88
N GLU A 246 4.42 -14.75 4.30
CA GLU A 246 3.87 -15.78 3.38
C GLU A 246 2.69 -15.27 2.55
N THR A 247 2.12 -14.12 2.92
CA THR A 247 1.04 -13.47 2.17
C THR A 247 1.12 -11.97 2.28
N ALA A 248 0.75 -11.28 1.19
CA ALA A 248 0.51 -9.84 1.13
C ALA A 248 -0.99 -9.50 1.11
N VAL A 249 -1.88 -10.47 1.23
CA VAL A 249 -3.33 -10.25 1.33
C VAL A 249 -3.65 -9.37 2.55
N ASP A 250 -4.58 -8.44 2.39
CA ASP A 250 -4.92 -7.40 3.37
C ASP A 250 -3.73 -6.51 3.82
N ARG A 251 -2.71 -6.37 2.97
CA ARG A 251 -1.54 -5.55 3.23
C ARG A 251 -1.30 -4.53 2.13
N GLN A 252 -0.95 -3.32 2.53
CA GLN A 252 -0.28 -2.36 1.66
C GLN A 252 1.23 -2.52 1.85
N VAL A 253 1.97 -2.71 0.78
CA VAL A 253 3.40 -2.99 0.83
C VAL A 253 4.21 -1.85 0.24
N PHE A 254 5.20 -1.40 1.01
CA PHE A 254 6.10 -0.31 0.63
C PHE A 254 7.56 -0.74 0.68
N VAL A 255 8.32 -0.28 -0.31
CA VAL A 255 9.78 -0.24 -0.25
C VAL A 255 10.19 1.11 0.31
N GLU A 256 11.01 1.11 1.35
CA GLU A 256 11.64 2.30 1.93
C GLU A 256 13.15 2.16 1.86
N LEU A 257 13.80 3.12 1.22
CA LEU A 257 15.24 3.15 1.03
C LEU A 257 15.80 4.49 1.50
N THR A 258 16.86 4.45 2.31
CA THR A 258 17.66 5.63 2.61
C THR A 258 19.03 5.46 1.98
N GLN A 259 19.42 6.41 1.13
CA GLN A 259 20.71 6.46 0.46
C GLN A 259 21.55 7.57 1.06
N TYR A 260 22.81 7.23 1.36
CA TYR A 260 23.85 8.15 1.78
C TYR A 260 24.97 8.12 0.74
N SER A 261 25.52 9.27 0.38
CA SER A 261 26.75 9.29 -0.40
C SER A 261 27.93 8.80 0.47
N ASP A 262 28.81 7.98 -0.11
CA ASP A 262 30.08 7.57 0.50
C ASP A 262 31.27 8.07 -0.34
N GLY A 263 31.03 9.15 -1.11
CA GLY A 263 32.03 9.85 -1.91
C GLY A 263 31.64 10.07 -3.37
N ASP A 264 30.78 9.21 -3.98
CA ASP A 264 30.29 9.45 -5.34
C ASP A 264 29.41 10.70 -5.37
N ALA A 265 29.72 11.60 -6.31
CA ALA A 265 29.02 12.87 -6.46
C ALA A 265 27.88 12.83 -7.47
N TYR A 266 27.79 11.81 -8.31
CA TYR A 266 26.91 11.82 -9.46
C TYR A 266 25.49 11.29 -9.16
N ASP A 267 24.54 11.71 -9.98
CA ASP A 267 23.15 11.27 -10.01
C ASP A 267 23.05 9.90 -10.73
N ARG A 268 23.35 8.84 -9.99
CA ARG A 268 23.36 7.47 -10.50
C ARG A 268 21.99 6.85 -10.56
N THR A 269 21.72 6.12 -11.63
CA THR A 269 20.54 5.23 -11.69
C THR A 269 20.67 4.15 -10.64
N GLY A 270 19.65 4.03 -9.80
CA GLY A 270 19.52 3.00 -8.79
C GLY A 270 18.24 2.17 -8.98
N SER A 271 18.28 0.94 -8.52
CA SER A 271 17.13 0.04 -8.57
C SER A 271 17.13 -0.90 -7.38
N VAL A 272 15.95 -1.14 -6.82
CA VAL A 272 15.68 -2.24 -5.88
C VAL A 272 14.88 -3.29 -6.62
N PHE A 273 15.29 -4.53 -6.53
CA PHE A 273 14.67 -5.62 -7.28
C PHE A 273 14.66 -6.94 -6.49
N VAL A 274 13.82 -7.87 -6.91
CA VAL A 274 13.81 -9.26 -6.46
C VAL A 274 14.25 -10.15 -7.59
N VAL A 275 15.03 -11.18 -7.26
CA VAL A 275 15.43 -12.23 -8.21
C VAL A 275 14.47 -13.41 -8.06
N PRO A 276 13.60 -13.68 -9.03
CA PRO A 276 12.81 -14.90 -9.06
C PRO A 276 13.74 -16.12 -9.24
N THR A 277 13.47 -17.18 -8.46
CA THR A 277 14.26 -18.43 -8.48
C THR A 277 13.38 -19.66 -8.71
N GLY A 278 12.15 -19.47 -9.21
CA GLY A 278 11.20 -20.56 -9.44
C GLY A 278 11.42 -21.34 -10.73
N LYS A 279 12.33 -20.90 -11.62
CA LYS A 279 12.67 -21.54 -12.89
C LYS A 279 14.07 -22.13 -12.88
N ALA A 280 14.41 -22.86 -13.95
CA ALA A 280 15.69 -23.56 -14.06
C ALA A 280 16.92 -22.62 -14.06
N GLN A 281 16.74 -21.40 -14.52
CA GLN A 281 17.76 -20.36 -14.59
C GLN A 281 17.25 -19.10 -13.88
N SER A 282 18.16 -18.36 -13.27
CA SER A 282 17.87 -17.13 -12.54
C SER A 282 18.86 -16.01 -12.87
N PHE A 283 18.59 -14.81 -12.40
CA PHE A 283 19.50 -13.69 -12.54
C PHE A 283 20.82 -13.91 -11.77
N LEU A 284 20.84 -14.76 -10.73
CA LEU A 284 22.07 -15.13 -10.03
C LEU A 284 23.04 -15.87 -10.96
N ASP A 285 22.51 -16.71 -11.83
CA ASP A 285 23.30 -17.42 -12.86
C ASP A 285 23.89 -16.42 -13.87
N ALA A 286 23.06 -15.43 -14.33
CA ALA A 286 23.51 -14.40 -15.24
C ALA A 286 24.64 -13.53 -14.69
N ILE A 287 24.60 -13.17 -13.39
CA ILE A 287 25.67 -12.42 -12.73
C ILE A 287 26.95 -13.23 -12.65
N HIS A 288 26.84 -14.56 -12.46
CA HIS A 288 28.00 -15.45 -12.36
C HIS A 288 28.60 -15.74 -13.74
N ASP A 289 27.77 -16.07 -14.70
CA ASP A 289 28.12 -16.29 -16.11
C ASP A 289 27.00 -15.80 -17.03
N LEU A 290 27.25 -14.68 -17.71
CA LEU A 290 26.28 -14.04 -18.59
C LEU A 290 25.71 -14.98 -19.66
N LYS A 291 26.48 -15.93 -20.14
CA LYS A 291 26.06 -16.88 -21.19
C LYS A 291 25.22 -18.04 -20.67
N SER A 292 25.08 -18.21 -19.37
CA SER A 292 24.31 -19.28 -18.74
C SER A 292 22.79 -19.08 -18.84
N VAL A 293 22.31 -17.91 -19.24
CA VAL A 293 20.90 -17.52 -19.28
C VAL A 293 20.46 -17.20 -20.71
N PRO A 294 19.14 -17.21 -20.99
CA PRO A 294 18.63 -16.92 -22.31
C PRO A 294 19.09 -15.59 -22.86
N SER A 295 19.40 -15.54 -24.14
CA SER A 295 19.77 -14.32 -24.86
C SER A 295 18.73 -13.99 -25.93
N ARG A 296 18.74 -12.72 -26.32
CA ARG A 296 17.94 -12.19 -27.43
C ARG A 296 18.80 -11.28 -28.29
N ARG A 297 18.68 -11.44 -29.61
CA ARG A 297 19.37 -10.58 -30.55
C ARG A 297 18.59 -9.30 -30.78
N LEU A 298 19.18 -8.16 -30.50
CA LEU A 298 18.61 -6.81 -30.68
C LEU A 298 19.70 -5.90 -31.26
N GLY A 299 19.36 -5.12 -32.28
CA GLY A 299 20.31 -4.21 -32.91
C GLY A 299 21.61 -4.90 -33.38
N GLY A 300 21.53 -6.17 -33.78
CA GLY A 300 22.69 -6.95 -34.23
C GLY A 300 23.60 -7.51 -33.12
N LYS A 301 23.27 -7.28 -31.82
CA LYS A 301 24.02 -7.75 -30.65
C LYS A 301 23.17 -8.75 -29.84
N ASP A 302 23.82 -9.64 -29.10
CA ASP A 302 23.14 -10.56 -28.20
C ASP A 302 23.07 -9.95 -26.79
N PHE A 303 21.83 -9.88 -26.25
CA PHE A 303 21.53 -9.39 -24.91
C PHE A 303 20.96 -10.53 -24.08
N HIS A 304 21.53 -10.72 -22.90
CA HIS A 304 21.18 -11.78 -21.98
C HIS A 304 20.27 -11.28 -20.86
N ALA A 305 19.42 -12.15 -20.32
CA ALA A 305 18.61 -11.93 -19.12
C ALA A 305 17.63 -10.75 -19.20
N LEU A 306 17.32 -10.19 -20.38
CA LEU A 306 16.42 -9.04 -20.50
C LEU A 306 14.94 -9.41 -20.41
N VAL A 307 14.54 -10.56 -20.95
CA VAL A 307 13.16 -10.96 -21.14
C VAL A 307 12.94 -12.32 -20.48
N SER A 308 11.81 -12.46 -19.79
CA SER A 308 11.37 -13.74 -19.23
C SER A 308 11.09 -14.76 -20.33
N THR A 309 11.41 -16.03 -20.04
CA THR A 309 11.23 -17.18 -20.91
C THR A 309 10.63 -18.34 -20.11
N PRO A 310 10.28 -19.46 -20.70
CA PRO A 310 9.86 -20.65 -19.95
C PRO A 310 10.88 -21.13 -18.90
N THR A 311 12.18 -20.87 -19.11
CA THR A 311 13.27 -21.33 -18.21
C THR A 311 13.87 -20.25 -17.34
N TYR A 312 13.49 -18.97 -17.50
CA TYR A 312 14.07 -17.82 -16.83
C TYR A 312 13.03 -16.74 -16.58
N ASP A 313 13.05 -16.12 -15.39
CA ASP A 313 12.31 -14.89 -15.11
C ASP A 313 13.26 -13.71 -14.95
N ALA A 314 12.91 -12.60 -15.61
CA ALA A 314 13.62 -11.33 -15.45
C ALA A 314 13.51 -10.81 -14.00
N PRO A 315 14.50 -10.06 -13.48
CA PRO A 315 14.39 -9.45 -12.17
C PRO A 315 13.13 -8.59 -12.05
N LEU A 316 12.37 -8.80 -10.97
CA LEU A 316 11.19 -8.00 -10.63
C LEU A 316 11.64 -6.70 -9.97
N GLU A 317 11.55 -5.59 -10.68
CA GLU A 317 11.90 -4.28 -10.15
C GLU A 317 10.83 -3.77 -9.19
N LEU A 318 11.24 -3.42 -7.96
CA LEU A 318 10.37 -2.91 -6.91
C LEU A 318 10.39 -1.37 -6.86
N MET A 319 11.56 -0.78 -7.14
CA MET A 319 11.75 0.67 -7.07
C MET A 319 12.87 1.06 -8.02
N ARG A 320 12.64 2.08 -8.85
CA ARG A 320 13.71 2.83 -9.51
C ARG A 320 13.90 4.15 -8.80
N PHE A 321 15.15 4.47 -8.49
CA PHE A 321 15.54 5.73 -7.86
C PHE A 321 16.77 6.31 -8.54
N ILE A 322 17.00 7.59 -8.36
CA ILE A 322 18.23 8.25 -8.80
C ILE A 322 18.90 8.84 -7.56
N THR A 323 20.19 8.63 -7.40
CA THR A 323 20.93 9.19 -6.27
C THR A 323 20.95 10.71 -6.31
N GLY A 324 21.12 11.35 -5.16
CA GLY A 324 21.23 12.80 -5.08
C GLY A 324 22.55 13.27 -5.67
N PHE A 325 22.53 14.37 -6.43
CA PHE A 325 23.72 14.93 -7.06
C PHE A 325 24.57 15.70 -6.05
N GLY A 326 25.64 15.07 -5.60
CA GLY A 326 26.62 15.62 -4.69
C GLY A 326 26.24 15.65 -3.21
N VAL A 327 25.25 14.86 -2.77
CA VAL A 327 24.90 14.72 -1.34
C VAL A 327 26.14 14.39 -0.52
N ARG A 328 26.40 15.17 0.54
CA ARG A 328 27.59 15.18 1.41
C ARG A 328 28.89 15.64 0.75
N ARG A 329 29.07 15.55 -0.56
CA ARG A 329 30.29 16.01 -1.24
C ARG A 329 30.33 17.53 -1.41
N CYS A 330 29.21 18.13 -1.80
CA CYS A 330 29.09 19.56 -2.04
C CYS A 330 28.36 20.30 -0.91
N ASN A 331 28.15 19.68 0.24
CA ASN A 331 27.41 20.28 1.37
C ASN A 331 28.15 21.48 2.01
N SER A 332 29.46 21.66 1.72
CA SER A 332 30.23 22.83 2.15
C SER A 332 29.89 24.11 1.38
N ILE A 333 29.12 24.02 0.29
CA ILE A 333 28.69 25.17 -0.47
C ILE A 333 27.57 25.86 0.31
N GLU A 334 27.83 27.07 0.78
CA GLU A 334 26.86 27.84 1.54
C GLU A 334 25.91 28.59 0.61
N VAL A 335 24.62 28.32 0.77
CA VAL A 335 23.54 29.09 0.13
C VAL A 335 22.66 29.67 1.25
N PRO A 336 22.52 31.00 1.34
CA PRO A 336 21.73 31.62 2.40
C PRO A 336 20.32 31.05 2.50
N GLY A 337 19.94 30.61 3.71
CA GLY A 337 18.62 30.05 3.98
C GLY A 337 18.42 28.60 3.52
N GLN A 338 19.45 27.91 3.02
CA GLN A 338 19.40 26.50 2.63
C GLN A 338 20.19 25.63 3.61
N THR A 339 19.61 24.45 3.89
CA THR A 339 20.30 23.36 4.60
C THR A 339 20.30 22.15 3.68
N TRP A 340 21.50 21.68 3.33
CA TRP A 340 21.65 20.51 2.48
C TRP A 340 21.31 19.23 3.21
N ALA A 341 20.66 18.31 2.51
CA ALA A 341 20.37 16.98 3.04
C ALA A 341 21.66 16.14 3.12
N ASP A 342 21.83 15.35 4.19
CA ASP A 342 22.90 14.38 4.35
C ASP A 342 22.59 13.03 3.71
N SER A 343 21.34 12.79 3.40
CA SER A 343 20.83 11.56 2.81
C SER A 343 19.55 11.83 2.00
N VAL A 344 19.20 10.88 1.16
CA VAL A 344 17.94 10.91 0.43
C VAL A 344 17.09 9.72 0.85
N PHE A 345 15.83 9.99 1.19
CA PHE A 345 14.84 8.98 1.52
C PHE A 345 13.89 8.76 0.33
N TYR A 346 13.75 7.50 -0.06
CA TYR A 346 12.88 7.07 -1.14
C TYR A 346 11.81 6.13 -0.61
N LYS A 347 10.60 6.26 -1.14
CA LYS A 347 9.48 5.39 -0.79
C LYS A 347 8.62 5.12 -2.01
N THR A 348 8.30 3.85 -2.24
CA THR A 348 7.42 3.41 -3.33
C THR A 348 6.43 2.37 -2.81
N GLU A 349 5.16 2.52 -3.20
CA GLU A 349 4.15 1.48 -2.97
C GLU A 349 4.28 0.39 -4.05
N ILE A 350 4.32 -0.86 -3.59
CA ILE A 350 4.46 -2.05 -4.44
C ILE A 350 3.34 -3.07 -4.20
N THR A 351 2.23 -2.61 -3.65
CA THR A 351 1.08 -3.46 -3.29
C THR A 351 0.58 -4.30 -4.47
N ASP A 352 0.60 -3.73 -5.68
CA ASP A 352 0.10 -4.42 -6.89
C ASP A 352 0.92 -5.66 -7.27
N ILE A 353 2.22 -5.66 -6.97
CA ILE A 353 3.16 -6.73 -7.31
C ILE A 353 3.58 -7.56 -6.09
N ALA A 354 3.03 -7.26 -4.93
CA ALA A 354 3.44 -7.86 -3.66
C ALA A 354 3.10 -9.35 -3.55
N ALA A 355 2.16 -9.87 -4.34
CA ALA A 355 1.83 -11.29 -4.39
C ALA A 355 3.02 -12.18 -4.81
N ALA A 356 3.97 -11.63 -5.58
CA ALA A 356 5.22 -12.32 -5.94
C ALA A 356 6.27 -12.31 -4.81
N LEU A 357 6.02 -11.56 -3.70
CA LEU A 357 6.98 -11.30 -2.62
C LEU A 357 6.60 -12.09 -1.36
N LYS A 358 6.83 -13.39 -1.36
CA LYS A 358 6.50 -14.28 -0.24
C LYS A 358 7.57 -15.34 0.00
N GLY A 359 7.70 -15.78 1.26
CA GLY A 359 8.67 -16.79 1.64
C GLY A 359 10.12 -16.30 1.51
N GLU A 360 11.03 -17.16 1.15
CA GLU A 360 12.44 -16.82 0.96
C GLU A 360 12.71 -16.24 -0.43
N VAL A 361 13.19 -15.00 -0.49
CA VAL A 361 13.47 -14.30 -1.74
C VAL A 361 14.84 -13.63 -1.70
N TRP A 362 15.48 -13.53 -2.86
CA TRP A 362 16.68 -12.71 -3.06
C TRP A 362 16.27 -11.27 -3.36
N VAL A 363 16.60 -10.35 -2.49
CA VAL A 363 16.43 -8.92 -2.70
C VAL A 363 17.76 -8.30 -3.07
N GLY A 364 17.77 -7.52 -4.15
CA GLY A 364 18.93 -6.81 -4.65
C GLY A 364 18.73 -5.30 -4.62
N ALA A 365 19.84 -4.58 -4.47
CA ALA A 365 19.91 -3.16 -4.75
C ALA A 365 21.10 -2.88 -5.66
N TYR A 366 20.86 -2.07 -6.68
CA TYR A 366 21.83 -1.66 -7.69
C TYR A 366 22.01 -0.15 -7.65
N VAL A 367 23.25 0.31 -7.82
CA VAL A 367 23.60 1.69 -8.17
C VAL A 367 24.63 1.65 -9.29
N GLY A 368 24.36 2.32 -10.40
CA GLY A 368 25.22 2.37 -11.59
C GLY A 368 26.50 3.16 -11.35
N ASN A 369 27.32 2.74 -10.41
CA ASN A 369 28.52 3.42 -9.98
C ASN A 369 29.78 2.77 -10.56
N TRP A 370 30.67 3.60 -11.12
CA TRP A 370 31.96 3.23 -11.68
C TRP A 370 33.14 3.69 -10.85
N ASP A 371 32.90 4.41 -9.75
CA ASP A 371 33.94 4.93 -8.88
C ASP A 371 34.20 3.99 -7.69
N LYS A 372 35.44 4.02 -7.14
CA LYS A 372 35.78 3.36 -5.87
C LYS A 372 35.01 3.97 -4.69
N ASP A 373 34.69 5.26 -4.77
CA ASP A 373 33.74 5.92 -3.93
C ASP A 373 32.35 5.38 -4.26
N GLY A 374 31.39 5.56 -3.37
CA GLY A 374 30.12 4.92 -3.60
C GLY A 374 28.99 5.51 -2.76
N HIS A 375 28.09 4.64 -2.41
CA HIS A 375 26.91 4.95 -1.62
C HIS A 375 26.72 3.92 -0.50
N LYS A 376 25.99 4.31 0.55
CA LYS A 376 25.47 3.39 1.57
C LYS A 376 23.98 3.34 1.51
N LEU A 377 23.41 2.14 1.56
CA LEU A 377 21.98 1.90 1.42
C LEU A 377 21.41 1.22 2.67
N SER A 378 20.33 1.79 3.20
CA SER A 378 19.48 1.13 4.19
C SER A 378 18.11 0.88 3.56
N LEU A 379 17.70 -0.39 3.46
CA LEU A 379 16.49 -0.84 2.76
C LEU A 379 15.60 -1.64 3.68
N ALA A 380 14.31 -1.31 3.68
CA ALA A 380 13.27 -2.09 4.36
C ALA A 380 12.03 -2.26 3.48
N LEU A 381 11.38 -3.41 3.63
CA LEU A 381 10.02 -3.66 3.14
C LEU A 381 9.05 -3.51 4.32
N LYS A 382 8.01 -2.70 4.14
CA LYS A 382 7.00 -2.44 5.17
C LYS A 382 5.63 -2.88 4.71
N TYR A 383 4.98 -3.66 5.55
CA TYR A 383 3.65 -4.22 5.34
C TYR A 383 2.68 -3.55 6.31
N TYR A 384 1.81 -2.69 5.78
CA TYR A 384 0.77 -2.00 6.54
C TYR A 384 -0.54 -2.77 6.44
N PRO A 385 -1.38 -2.81 7.49
CA PRO A 385 -2.71 -3.40 7.41
C PRO A 385 -3.62 -2.62 6.45
N GLY A 386 -4.48 -3.35 5.74
CA GLY A 386 -5.43 -2.81 4.79
C GLY A 386 -4.86 -2.72 3.37
N GLY A 387 -5.17 -3.68 2.54
CA GLY A 387 -4.76 -3.79 1.15
C GLY A 387 -5.78 -4.63 0.37
N PRO A 388 -5.40 -5.14 -0.80
CA PRO A 388 -6.24 -6.06 -1.57
C PRO A 388 -6.56 -7.32 -0.77
N THR A 389 -7.79 -7.81 -0.89
CA THR A 389 -8.28 -9.00 -0.18
C THR A 389 -8.02 -10.31 -0.92
N ALA A 390 -7.43 -10.25 -2.11
CA ALA A 390 -7.07 -11.41 -2.92
C ALA A 390 -5.64 -11.27 -3.46
N ASP A 391 -4.96 -12.39 -3.63
CA ASP A 391 -3.71 -12.46 -4.36
C ASP A 391 -3.97 -12.19 -5.85
N ARG A 392 -2.99 -11.51 -6.50
CA ARG A 392 -2.98 -11.25 -7.93
C ARG A 392 -1.87 -12.05 -8.58
N LEU A 393 -2.12 -12.58 -9.76
CA LEU A 393 -1.04 -13.18 -10.55
C LEU A 393 -0.06 -12.06 -10.96
N THR A 394 1.21 -12.25 -10.65
CA THR A 394 2.28 -11.30 -10.97
C THR A 394 3.35 -12.00 -11.80
N LEU A 395 3.54 -11.54 -13.05
CA LEU A 395 4.51 -12.11 -13.98
C LEU A 395 5.55 -11.04 -14.35
N PRO A 396 6.82 -11.18 -13.94
CA PRO A 396 7.91 -10.38 -14.48
C PRO A 396 8.06 -10.66 -15.97
N LEU A 397 7.99 -9.64 -16.82
CA LEU A 397 8.07 -9.82 -18.26
C LEU A 397 9.45 -9.48 -18.82
N PHE A 398 10.01 -8.35 -18.41
CA PHE A 398 11.32 -7.88 -18.88
C PHE A 398 11.95 -6.88 -17.91
N ASN A 399 13.28 -6.76 -17.99
CA ASN A 399 14.05 -5.76 -17.26
C ASN A 399 15.33 -5.43 -18.05
N THR A 400 15.50 -4.16 -18.46
CA THR A 400 16.66 -3.68 -19.22
C THR A 400 17.54 -2.72 -18.41
N VAL A 401 17.39 -2.64 -17.09
CA VAL A 401 18.28 -1.88 -16.22
C VAL A 401 19.71 -2.46 -16.34
N ASN A 402 20.69 -1.60 -16.32
CA ASN A 402 22.10 -1.91 -16.65
C ASN A 402 22.82 -2.81 -15.62
N TYR A 403 22.12 -3.73 -14.97
CA TYR A 403 22.68 -4.60 -13.93
C TYR A 403 23.90 -5.41 -14.37
N LEU A 404 23.93 -5.84 -15.65
CA LEU A 404 24.96 -6.73 -16.19
C LEU A 404 26.02 -5.98 -17.00
N GLU A 405 26.05 -4.64 -16.92
CA GLU A 405 27.06 -3.84 -17.61
C GLU A 405 28.48 -4.21 -17.19
N GLN A 406 28.68 -4.43 -15.89
CA GLN A 406 29.97 -4.89 -15.32
C GLN A 406 30.33 -6.34 -15.69
N ALA A 407 29.34 -7.13 -16.13
CA ALA A 407 29.57 -8.46 -16.70
C ALA A 407 29.89 -8.41 -18.21
N GLY A 408 29.98 -7.21 -18.78
CA GLY A 408 30.34 -6.99 -20.17
C GLY A 408 29.16 -6.88 -21.14
N GLN A 409 27.92 -6.73 -20.66
CA GLN A 409 26.75 -6.52 -21.52
C GLN A 409 26.60 -5.05 -21.85
N PRO A 410 26.74 -4.63 -23.15
CA PRO A 410 26.45 -3.26 -23.54
C PRO A 410 24.94 -3.06 -23.68
N TYR A 411 24.39 -2.03 -23.01
CA TYR A 411 22.97 -1.66 -23.10
C TYR A 411 22.63 -0.58 -24.14
N PRO A 412 23.58 0.23 -24.65
CA PRO A 412 23.24 1.29 -25.57
C PRO A 412 22.71 0.79 -26.91
N ASP A 413 21.87 1.63 -27.53
CA ASP A 413 21.46 1.55 -28.93
C ASP A 413 20.48 0.45 -29.35
N PHE A 414 20.08 -0.49 -28.50
CA PHE A 414 19.25 -1.59 -28.97
C PHE A 414 17.84 -1.16 -29.43
N LEU A 415 17.26 -0.10 -28.85
CA LEU A 415 15.95 0.43 -29.25
C LEU A 415 16.05 1.39 -30.46
N ARG A 416 17.22 1.82 -30.84
CA ARG A 416 17.40 2.72 -31.99
C ARG A 416 17.11 2.03 -33.33
N THR A 417 17.43 0.77 -33.44
CA THR A 417 17.30 -0.04 -34.67
C THR A 417 16.27 -1.17 -34.53
N ASP A 418 15.74 -1.38 -33.33
CA ASP A 418 14.84 -2.48 -33.04
C ASP A 418 13.79 -2.07 -32.01
N SER A 419 12.85 -2.96 -31.72
CA SER A 419 11.87 -2.83 -30.64
C SER A 419 12.03 -3.97 -29.65
N LEU A 420 11.73 -3.72 -28.37
CA LEU A 420 11.70 -4.78 -27.38
C LEU A 420 10.40 -5.57 -27.52
N THR A 421 10.50 -6.78 -28.07
CA THR A 421 9.39 -7.72 -28.20
C THR A 421 9.45 -8.76 -27.11
N VAL A 422 8.37 -8.93 -26.36
CA VAL A 422 8.28 -9.76 -25.15
C VAL A 422 7.12 -10.75 -25.30
N PRO A 423 7.38 -12.01 -25.65
CA PRO A 423 6.36 -13.05 -25.62
C PRO A 423 6.09 -13.46 -24.16
N PHE A 424 4.82 -13.76 -23.84
CA PHE A 424 4.42 -14.32 -22.55
C PHE A 424 3.21 -15.24 -22.72
N HIS A 425 2.99 -16.10 -21.74
CA HIS A 425 1.90 -17.08 -21.74
C HIS A 425 1.02 -16.88 -20.52
N LEU A 426 -0.30 -17.01 -20.68
CA LEU A 426 -1.29 -17.06 -19.61
C LEU A 426 -1.96 -18.44 -19.59
N ASP A 427 -1.92 -19.11 -18.44
CA ASP A 427 -2.56 -20.41 -18.25
C ASP A 427 -4.10 -20.32 -18.21
N HIS A 428 -4.63 -19.14 -17.84
CA HIS A 428 -6.05 -18.89 -17.65
C HIS A 428 -6.45 -17.50 -18.18
N ASP A 429 -7.73 -17.38 -18.56
CA ASP A 429 -8.31 -16.07 -18.86
C ASP A 429 -8.21 -15.14 -17.65
N THR A 430 -7.92 -13.88 -17.88
CA THR A 430 -7.97 -12.83 -16.85
C THR A 430 -8.97 -11.73 -17.25
N PRO A 431 -9.89 -11.36 -16.37
CA PRO A 431 -10.87 -10.29 -16.66
C PRO A 431 -10.21 -8.90 -16.72
N ALA A 432 -9.07 -8.74 -16.03
CA ALA A 432 -8.33 -7.48 -16.03
C ALA A 432 -6.83 -7.74 -15.90
N ALA A 433 -6.07 -7.25 -16.87
CA ALA A 433 -4.61 -7.25 -16.86
C ALA A 433 -4.08 -5.82 -16.87
N THR A 434 -3.03 -5.56 -16.11
CA THR A 434 -2.34 -4.27 -16.04
C THR A 434 -0.85 -4.48 -16.18
N LEU A 435 -0.22 -3.71 -17.07
CA LEU A 435 1.23 -3.63 -17.15
C LEU A 435 1.72 -2.55 -16.17
N VAL A 436 2.50 -2.97 -15.17
CA VAL A 436 3.26 -2.05 -14.30
C VAL A 436 4.58 -1.79 -15.01
N TYR A 437 4.75 -0.58 -15.54
CA TYR A 437 5.84 -0.21 -16.44
C TYR A 437 6.69 0.90 -15.85
N LEU A 438 7.99 0.65 -15.71
CA LEU A 438 8.99 1.64 -15.35
C LEU A 438 9.87 1.96 -16.55
N THR A 439 10.06 3.24 -16.84
CA THR A 439 10.83 3.70 -18.00
C THR A 439 11.59 4.97 -17.65
N THR A 440 12.87 5.03 -18.00
CA THR A 440 13.72 6.22 -17.89
C THR A 440 14.74 6.25 -19.04
N GLY A 441 14.88 7.42 -19.66
CA GLY A 441 15.87 7.66 -20.72
C GLY A 441 17.12 8.31 -20.17
N HIS A 442 18.28 7.88 -20.61
CA HIS A 442 19.58 8.28 -20.08
C HIS A 442 20.59 8.54 -21.19
N GLY A 443 21.51 9.45 -20.90
CA GLY A 443 22.68 9.74 -21.72
C GLY A 443 22.39 10.47 -23.02
N GLY A 444 23.45 10.90 -23.70
CA GLY A 444 23.39 11.65 -24.95
C GLY A 444 22.90 13.09 -24.74
N TRP A 445 23.81 14.06 -24.82
CA TRP A 445 23.46 15.47 -24.92
C TRP A 445 22.85 15.77 -26.29
N GLY A 446 22.22 16.92 -26.46
CA GLY A 446 21.65 17.34 -27.74
C GLY A 446 20.53 16.42 -28.25
N GLY A 447 20.83 15.45 -29.07
CA GLY A 447 19.88 14.51 -29.67
C GLY A 447 19.59 13.26 -28.81
N GLY A 448 20.25 13.10 -27.65
CA GLY A 448 20.16 11.92 -26.79
C GLY A 448 18.84 11.77 -26.04
N ASP A 449 18.76 10.79 -25.16
CA ASP A 449 17.48 10.39 -24.55
C ASP A 449 17.23 11.01 -23.17
N GLU A 450 18.25 11.56 -22.51
CA GLU A 450 18.08 12.13 -21.17
C GLU A 450 17.27 13.43 -21.19
N PHE A 451 17.61 14.35 -22.10
CA PHE A 451 17.05 15.70 -22.17
C PHE A 451 16.12 15.93 -23.36
N ASN A 452 15.71 14.89 -24.06
CA ASN A 452 14.78 14.96 -25.16
C ASN A 452 13.56 14.08 -24.94
N PRO A 453 12.35 14.66 -24.99
CA PRO A 453 11.12 13.90 -24.83
C PRO A 453 10.94 12.89 -25.98
N LYS A 454 10.81 11.61 -25.67
CA LYS A 454 10.62 10.53 -26.63
C LYS A 454 9.34 9.76 -26.30
N PRO A 455 8.47 9.48 -27.30
CA PRO A 455 7.28 8.67 -27.06
C PRO A 455 7.66 7.22 -26.78
N ASN A 456 7.05 6.66 -25.74
CA ASN A 456 7.03 5.23 -25.47
C ASN A 456 5.71 4.66 -26.00
N THR A 457 5.76 3.75 -26.94
CA THR A 457 4.59 3.13 -27.55
C THR A 457 4.52 1.66 -27.15
N ILE A 458 3.41 1.29 -26.55
CA ILE A 458 3.12 -0.07 -26.09
C ILE A 458 2.12 -0.69 -27.06
N VAL A 459 2.45 -1.87 -27.58
CA VAL A 459 1.63 -2.64 -28.51
C VAL A 459 1.43 -4.04 -27.93
N LEU A 460 0.20 -4.52 -27.89
CA LEU A 460 -0.16 -5.88 -27.45
C LEU A 460 -0.81 -6.62 -28.61
N ASP A 461 -0.29 -7.80 -28.97
CA ASP A 461 -0.77 -8.66 -30.05
C ASP A 461 -0.98 -7.90 -31.36
N GLY A 462 -0.02 -7.04 -31.69
CA GLY A 462 -0.04 -6.20 -32.88
C GLY A 462 -0.97 -4.99 -32.81
N ARG A 463 -1.70 -4.77 -31.70
CA ARG A 463 -2.63 -3.65 -31.52
C ARG A 463 -2.02 -2.60 -30.61
N PRO A 464 -1.96 -1.31 -31.00
CA PRO A 464 -1.51 -0.23 -30.12
C PRO A 464 -2.40 -0.14 -28.88
N VAL A 465 -1.78 -0.11 -27.69
CA VAL A 465 -2.45 0.09 -26.41
C VAL A 465 -2.38 1.56 -26.02
N ILE A 466 -1.17 2.13 -25.98
CA ILE A 466 -0.92 3.52 -25.60
C ILE A 466 0.38 4.01 -26.24
N SER A 467 0.44 5.32 -26.46
CA SER A 467 1.68 6.04 -26.75
C SER A 467 1.71 7.30 -25.88
N PHE A 468 2.77 7.50 -25.12
CA PHE A 468 2.92 8.63 -24.20
C PHE A 468 4.39 9.05 -24.11
N ILE A 469 4.63 10.27 -23.67
CA ILE A 469 5.98 10.80 -23.45
C ILE A 469 6.26 10.79 -21.94
N PRO A 470 7.13 9.90 -21.44
CA PRO A 470 7.54 9.89 -20.05
C PRO A 470 8.51 11.05 -19.79
N TRP A 471 8.03 12.12 -19.17
CA TRP A 471 8.77 13.35 -18.99
C TRP A 471 8.56 13.95 -17.60
N ARG A 472 9.61 14.53 -17.04
CA ARG A 472 9.56 15.26 -15.76
C ARG A 472 10.14 16.66 -15.93
N ASP A 473 9.43 17.65 -15.41
CA ASP A 473 9.79 19.07 -15.42
C ASP A 473 9.85 19.69 -13.99
N ASP A 474 9.74 18.84 -12.97
CA ASP A 474 9.72 19.23 -11.56
C ASP A 474 11.09 19.10 -10.86
N CYS A 475 12.17 18.83 -11.59
CA CYS A 475 13.49 18.51 -11.01
C CYS A 475 14.06 19.62 -10.14
N GLY A 476 13.80 20.89 -10.46
CA GLY A 476 14.22 22.03 -9.64
C GLY A 476 13.63 22.07 -8.23
N THR A 477 12.54 21.32 -7.96
CA THR A 477 11.94 21.26 -6.61
C THR A 477 12.77 20.44 -5.62
N TYR A 478 13.74 19.65 -6.11
CA TYR A 478 14.61 18.78 -5.29
C TYR A 478 15.99 19.39 -5.04
N ARG A 479 16.12 20.70 -5.18
CA ARG A 479 17.39 21.43 -5.11
C ARG A 479 18.19 21.17 -3.81
N HIS A 480 17.52 21.05 -2.67
CA HIS A 480 18.18 20.85 -1.38
C HIS A 480 18.76 19.43 -1.18
N GLN A 481 18.36 18.45 -1.98
CA GLN A 481 18.98 17.13 -2.06
C GLN A 481 20.07 17.04 -3.16
N ASN A 482 20.31 18.11 -3.92
CA ASN A 482 21.23 18.16 -5.04
C ASN A 482 22.25 19.30 -4.85
N PRO A 483 23.14 19.24 -3.85
CA PRO A 483 24.01 20.37 -3.47
C PRO A 483 25.05 20.76 -4.50
N CYS A 484 25.44 19.84 -5.41
CA CYS A 484 26.36 20.18 -6.51
C CYS A 484 25.68 20.90 -7.68
N SER A 485 24.37 21.05 -7.69
CA SER A 485 23.65 21.74 -8.75
C SER A 485 24.08 23.20 -8.83
N GLY A 486 24.31 23.70 -10.05
CA GLY A 486 24.77 25.06 -10.28
C GLY A 486 26.26 25.33 -10.07
N ASN A 487 27.05 24.30 -9.76
CA ASN A 487 28.48 24.42 -9.51
C ASN A 487 29.37 23.98 -10.69
N PHE A 488 28.83 24.02 -11.88
CA PHE A 488 29.58 23.84 -13.11
C PHE A 488 30.16 25.16 -13.61
N ASP A 489 31.30 25.13 -14.30
CA ASP A 489 32.00 26.31 -14.83
C ASP A 489 31.10 27.20 -15.72
N ASN A 490 30.12 26.59 -16.41
CA ASN A 490 29.15 27.29 -17.23
C ASN A 490 27.95 27.87 -16.43
N GLY A 491 27.91 27.68 -15.11
CA GLY A 491 26.83 28.16 -14.25
C GLY A 491 25.50 27.42 -14.40
N LEU A 492 25.43 26.40 -15.26
CA LEU A 492 24.21 25.61 -15.46
C LEU A 492 24.07 24.54 -14.39
N SER A 493 22.81 24.28 -14.03
CA SER A 493 22.46 23.20 -13.12
C SER A 493 21.79 22.07 -13.90
N SER A 494 22.51 20.97 -14.10
CA SER A 494 21.90 19.81 -14.75
C SER A 494 20.80 19.16 -13.91
N SER A 495 20.85 19.31 -12.57
CA SER A 495 19.85 18.72 -11.66
C SER A 495 18.48 19.37 -11.78
N ASP A 496 18.39 20.60 -12.28
CA ASP A 496 17.14 21.35 -12.41
C ASP A 496 16.48 21.14 -13.78
N LEU A 497 17.21 20.54 -14.73
CA LEU A 497 16.71 20.33 -16.09
C LEU A 497 15.64 19.25 -16.16
N SER A 498 14.62 19.49 -16.99
CA SER A 498 13.61 18.49 -17.32
C SER A 498 14.24 17.28 -18.01
N ARG A 499 13.74 16.07 -17.70
CA ARG A 499 14.35 14.81 -18.13
C ARG A 499 13.34 13.72 -18.46
N SER A 500 13.81 12.70 -19.15
CA SER A 500 13.04 11.52 -19.53
C SER A 500 12.66 10.66 -18.31
N ASN A 501 11.63 11.10 -17.58
CA ASN A 501 10.95 10.44 -16.47
C ASN A 501 11.76 10.24 -15.19
N TRP A 502 12.79 11.03 -14.95
CA TRP A 502 13.53 10.98 -13.69
C TRP A 502 14.06 12.35 -13.26
N CYS A 503 14.33 12.52 -11.98
CA CYS A 503 15.09 13.65 -11.43
C CYS A 503 16.08 13.14 -10.39
N PRO A 504 17.25 13.78 -10.24
CA PRO A 504 18.18 13.43 -9.16
C PRO A 504 17.50 13.52 -7.79
N ALA A 505 17.82 12.57 -6.90
CA ALA A 505 17.27 12.43 -5.56
C ALA A 505 15.76 12.06 -5.51
N THR A 506 15.23 11.38 -6.54
CA THR A 506 13.83 10.98 -6.57
C THR A 506 13.63 9.52 -6.95
N VAL A 507 12.42 9.01 -6.72
CA VAL A 507 11.93 7.76 -7.31
C VAL A 507 11.28 8.04 -8.67
N THR A 508 11.31 7.06 -9.56
CA THR A 508 10.49 7.02 -10.75
C THR A 508 9.20 6.27 -10.43
N THR A 509 8.07 6.91 -10.62
CA THR A 509 6.75 6.29 -10.41
C THR A 509 6.44 5.35 -11.58
N PRO A 510 6.02 4.10 -11.34
CA PRO A 510 5.61 3.20 -12.41
C PRO A 510 4.32 3.67 -13.07
N GLU A 511 4.24 3.57 -14.39
CA GLU A 511 3.01 3.70 -15.15
C GLU A 511 2.20 2.42 -15.02
N ARG A 512 0.91 2.55 -14.72
CA ARG A 512 -0.05 1.44 -14.66
C ARG A 512 -0.90 1.48 -15.92
N ILE A 513 -0.56 0.63 -16.89
CA ILE A 513 -1.18 0.61 -18.21
C ILE A 513 -2.21 -0.52 -18.26
N PRO A 514 -3.52 -0.20 -18.28
CA PRO A 514 -4.55 -1.22 -18.43
C PRO A 514 -4.45 -1.91 -19.79
N LEU A 515 -4.34 -3.23 -19.78
CA LEU A 515 -4.36 -4.05 -21.00
C LEU A 515 -5.76 -4.63 -21.28
N GLY A 516 -6.68 -4.57 -20.30
CA GLY A 516 -8.01 -5.12 -20.37
C GLY A 516 -8.06 -6.61 -20.06
N ALA A 517 -9.12 -7.27 -20.53
CA ALA A 517 -9.25 -8.73 -20.42
C ALA A 517 -8.32 -9.42 -21.42
N LEU A 518 -7.62 -10.47 -20.97
CA LEU A 518 -6.77 -11.31 -21.81
C LEU A 518 -7.24 -12.77 -21.72
N THR A 519 -7.17 -13.49 -22.83
CA THR A 519 -7.49 -14.92 -22.88
C THR A 519 -6.29 -15.76 -22.46
N ALA A 520 -6.52 -17.00 -22.05
CA ALA A 520 -5.45 -17.97 -21.93
C ALA A 520 -4.75 -18.18 -23.29
N GLY A 521 -3.44 -18.39 -23.25
CA GLY A 521 -2.61 -18.60 -24.44
C GLY A 521 -1.42 -17.67 -24.54
N ASP A 522 -0.85 -17.63 -25.73
CA ASP A 522 0.36 -16.86 -26.02
C ASP A 522 0.01 -15.42 -26.44
N HIS A 523 0.72 -14.48 -25.85
CA HIS A 523 0.63 -13.05 -26.13
C HIS A 523 1.99 -12.46 -26.44
N VAL A 524 2.00 -11.31 -27.14
CA VAL A 524 3.22 -10.60 -27.49
C VAL A 524 3.08 -9.12 -27.14
N LEU A 525 3.89 -8.66 -26.19
CA LEU A 525 4.03 -7.23 -25.87
C LEU A 525 5.21 -6.65 -26.65
N THR A 526 5.06 -5.49 -27.27
CA THR A 526 6.13 -4.79 -27.99
C THR A 526 6.25 -3.37 -27.49
N ILE A 527 7.46 -2.96 -27.10
CA ILE A 527 7.80 -1.60 -26.67
C ILE A 527 8.63 -0.94 -27.77
N LYS A 528 8.21 0.23 -28.26
CA LYS A 528 8.88 1.03 -29.28
C LYS A 528 9.21 2.40 -28.70
N ILE A 529 10.48 2.79 -28.81
CA ILE A 529 10.97 4.11 -28.39
C ILE A 529 11.92 4.60 -29.49
N PRO A 530 11.75 5.81 -30.05
CA PRO A 530 12.67 6.37 -31.03
C PRO A 530 13.95 6.85 -30.33
N GLN A 531 14.78 5.90 -29.90
CA GLN A 531 16.00 6.13 -29.15
C GLN A 531 16.95 7.07 -29.92
N GLY A 532 17.55 8.03 -29.19
CA GLY A 532 18.50 8.97 -29.73
C GLY A 532 19.84 8.32 -30.10
N ALA A 533 20.57 8.96 -30.99
CA ALA A 533 21.94 8.56 -31.31
C ALA A 533 22.90 8.93 -30.16
N PRO A 534 24.00 8.16 -29.97
CA PRO A 534 25.06 8.59 -29.07
C PRO A 534 25.71 9.87 -29.58
N GLU A 535 26.21 10.70 -28.64
CA GLU A 535 26.88 11.97 -28.95
C GLU A 535 28.26 12.00 -28.28
N GLY A 536 29.31 12.05 -29.08
CA GLY A 536 30.69 11.96 -28.61
C GLY A 536 30.96 10.63 -27.89
N SER A 537 31.40 10.69 -26.64
CA SER A 537 31.56 9.54 -25.75
C SER A 537 30.31 9.19 -24.95
N SER A 538 29.27 10.01 -25.05
CA SER A 538 28.01 9.78 -24.36
C SER A 538 27.14 8.78 -25.14
N ILE A 539 26.53 7.87 -24.42
CA ILE A 539 25.66 6.81 -24.97
C ILE A 539 24.22 7.09 -24.59
N SER A 540 23.28 6.81 -25.50
CA SER A 540 21.86 6.85 -25.23
C SER A 540 21.33 5.46 -24.91
N TYR A 541 20.54 5.31 -23.85
CA TYR A 541 19.91 4.05 -23.48
C TYR A 541 18.63 4.27 -22.67
N TRP A 542 17.79 3.26 -22.66
CA TRP A 542 16.56 3.24 -21.88
C TRP A 542 16.57 2.11 -20.86
N CYS A 543 16.35 2.46 -19.60
CA CYS A 543 16.08 1.50 -18.54
C CYS A 543 14.58 1.23 -18.47
N LEU A 544 14.18 0.04 -18.87
CA LEU A 544 12.79 -0.40 -18.90
C LEU A 544 12.60 -1.60 -17.99
N SER A 545 11.49 -1.63 -17.26
CA SER A 545 11.01 -2.87 -16.66
C SER A 545 9.49 -2.98 -16.78
N GLY A 546 9.00 -4.19 -16.93
CA GLY A 546 7.59 -4.47 -17.09
C GLY A 546 7.17 -5.71 -16.33
N THR A 547 6.11 -5.56 -15.55
CA THR A 547 5.48 -6.63 -14.78
C THR A 547 4.00 -6.67 -15.12
N LEU A 548 3.50 -7.84 -15.50
CA LEU A 548 2.07 -8.06 -15.72
C LEU A 548 1.42 -8.44 -14.40
N VAL A 549 0.32 -7.76 -14.08
CA VAL A 549 -0.54 -8.04 -12.92
C VAL A 549 -1.91 -8.40 -13.45
N CYS A 550 -2.42 -9.59 -13.06
CA CYS A 550 -3.71 -10.11 -13.48
C CYS A 550 -4.64 -10.29 -12.27
N GLU A 551 -5.93 -9.92 -12.44
CA GLU A 551 -6.99 -10.08 -11.42
C GLU A 551 -7.80 -11.34 -11.65
#